data_ea31c5f8bc545e55884b67bc14fa6955
#
_entry.id   ea31c5f8bc545e55884b67bc14fa6955
#
_cell.length_a   1.000
_cell.length_b   1.000
_cell.length_c   1.000
_cell.angle_alpha   90.00
_cell.angle_beta   90.00
_cell.angle_gamma   90.00
#
_symmetry.space_group_name_H-M   'P 1'
#
loop_
_entity.id
_entity.type
_entity.pdbx_description
1 polymer ?
#
loop_
_entity_poly.entity_id
_entity_poly.type
_entity_poly.pdbx_seq_one_letter_code
_entity_poly.pdbx_strand_id
1 'polypeptide(L)' 'MDRLDQHQVSCPYCGVPVSVLLEPVEEGQDMIHDCGVCCRPIRLISDYEPQLGTQTLRALRDDD' A
#
# COMPACT_ATOMS: atom_id res chain seq x y z
N MET A 1 1.08 20.39 9.01
CA MET A 1 0.36 19.39 9.78
C MET A 1 0.35 18.09 9.01
N ASP A 2 0.92 17.07 9.57
CA ASP A 2 1.07 15.80 8.88
C ASP A 2 -0.25 15.05 8.88
N ARG A 3 -0.67 14.65 7.70
CA ARG A 3 -1.91 13.95 7.55
C ARG A 3 -1.66 12.62 6.87
N LEU A 4 -1.84 11.55 7.61
CA LEU A 4 -1.66 10.22 7.10
C LEU A 4 -3.01 9.57 6.89
N ASP A 5 -3.22 9.05 5.69
CA ASP A 5 -4.43 8.31 5.37
C ASP A 5 -4.17 6.83 5.60
N GLN A 6 -5.09 6.17 6.27
CA GLN A 6 -4.99 4.74 6.51
C GLN A 6 -5.62 3.99 5.36
N HIS A 7 -4.84 3.10 4.77
CA HIS A 7 -5.30 2.24 3.69
C HIS A 7 -5.23 0.79 4.15
N GLN A 8 -6.13 -0.01 3.65
CA GLN A 8 -6.17 -1.42 4.00
C GLN A 8 -6.10 -2.25 2.73
N VAL A 9 -5.18 -3.21 2.72
CA VAL A 9 -4.99 -4.11 1.59
C VAL A 9 -4.96 -5.53 2.11
N SER A 10 -5.18 -6.49 1.20
CA SER A 10 -5.08 -7.89 1.54
C SER A 10 -3.70 -8.41 1.21
N CYS A 11 -3.12 -9.16 2.13
CA CYS A 11 -1.82 -9.79 1.87
C CYS A 11 -1.95 -10.73 0.67
N PRO A 12 -1.09 -10.59 -0.34
CA PRO A 12 -1.20 -11.45 -1.53
C PRO A 12 -0.75 -12.88 -1.31
N TYR A 13 -0.19 -13.18 -0.14
CA TYR A 13 0.26 -14.54 0.19
C TYR A 13 -0.73 -15.26 1.08
N CYS A 14 -1.14 -14.64 2.18
CA CYS A 14 -1.99 -15.32 3.18
C CYS A 14 -3.40 -14.73 3.29
N GLY A 15 -3.65 -13.58 2.65
CA GLY A 15 -5.00 -13.01 2.58
C GLY A 15 -5.44 -12.22 3.79
N VAL A 16 -4.58 -12.02 4.79
CA VAL A 16 -4.96 -11.22 5.95
C VAL A 16 -4.99 -9.74 5.60
N PRO A 17 -5.85 -8.97 6.28
CA PRO A 17 -5.87 -7.53 6.06
C PRO A 17 -4.62 -6.87 6.64
N VAL A 18 -4.04 -5.95 5.87
CA VAL A 18 -2.85 -5.22 6.26
C VAL A 18 -3.18 -3.74 6.20
N SER A 19 -2.93 -3.02 7.30
CA SER A 19 -3.15 -1.59 7.37
C SER A 19 -1.86 -0.86 7.08
N VAL A 20 -1.93 0.13 6.20
CA VAL A 20 -0.77 0.91 5.78
C VAL A 20 -1.12 2.38 5.90
N LEU A 21 -0.20 3.16 6.45
CA LEU A 21 -0.36 4.61 6.54
C LEU A 21 0.40 5.26 5.39
N LEU A 22 -0.30 6.05 4.60
CA LEU A 22 0.28 6.73 3.45
C LEU A 22 0.08 8.23 3.57
N GLU A 23 1.09 8.98 3.14
CA GLU A 23 0.95 10.42 3.03
C GLU A 23 0.23 10.75 1.73
N PRO A 24 -0.67 11.74 1.75
CA PRO A 24 -1.35 12.17 0.53
C PRO A 24 -0.40 12.98 -0.35
N VAL A 25 0.33 12.28 -1.21
CA VAL A 25 1.27 12.92 -2.14
C VAL A 25 0.76 12.76 -3.56
N GLU A 26 1.16 13.68 -4.42
CA GLU A 26 0.70 13.70 -5.81
C GLU A 26 1.48 12.74 -6.70
N GLU A 27 2.43 12.03 -6.14
CA GLU A 27 3.25 11.11 -6.91
C GLU A 27 3.01 9.69 -6.45
N GLY A 28 3.13 8.75 -7.38
CA GLY A 28 3.06 7.35 -7.05
C GLY A 28 4.26 6.92 -6.23
N GLN A 29 4.06 5.93 -5.38
CA GLN A 29 5.12 5.40 -4.53
C GLN A 29 5.18 3.89 -4.67
N ASP A 30 6.38 3.36 -4.58
CA ASP A 30 6.64 1.93 -4.62
C ASP A 30 7.43 1.60 -3.35
N MET A 31 6.87 0.75 -2.50
CA MET A 31 7.47 0.44 -1.22
C MET A 31 7.30 -1.04 -0.89
N ILE A 32 8.12 -1.52 0.02
CA ILE A 32 8.03 -2.89 0.51
C ILE A 32 7.55 -2.87 1.95
N HIS A 33 6.57 -3.70 2.25
CA HIS A 33 6.00 -3.81 3.58
C HIS A 33 5.96 -5.29 3.97
N ASP A 34 6.43 -5.60 5.16
CA ASP A 34 6.43 -6.99 5.63
C ASP A 34 5.07 -7.36 6.22
N CYS A 35 4.53 -8.50 5.80
CA CYS A 35 3.31 -9.01 6.39
C CYS A 35 3.58 -9.45 7.83
N GLY A 36 2.74 -9.00 8.76
CA GLY A 36 2.91 -9.35 10.17
C GLY A 36 2.51 -10.78 10.51
N VAL A 37 1.90 -11.51 9.58
CA VAL A 37 1.43 -12.87 9.82
C VAL A 37 2.33 -13.89 9.13
N CYS A 38 2.53 -13.75 7.82
CA CYS A 38 3.35 -14.71 7.08
C CYS A 38 4.79 -14.26 6.91
N CYS A 39 5.13 -13.05 7.33
CA CYS A 39 6.49 -12.50 7.33
C CYS A 39 7.11 -12.43 5.92
N ARG A 40 6.28 -12.29 4.90
CA ARG A 40 6.75 -12.18 3.54
C ARG A 40 6.70 -10.73 3.07
N PRO A 41 7.62 -10.33 2.18
CA PRO A 41 7.63 -8.96 1.70
C PRO A 41 6.47 -8.73 0.72
N ILE A 42 5.74 -7.66 0.95
CA ILE A 42 4.63 -7.25 0.10
C ILE A 42 5.05 -5.99 -0.63
N ARG A 43 4.94 -6.01 -1.95
CA ARG A 43 5.22 -4.82 -2.73
C ARG A 43 3.97 -3.98 -2.82
N LEU A 44 4.05 -2.77 -2.29
CA LEU A 44 2.94 -1.84 -2.28
C LEU A 44 3.19 -0.75 -3.32
N ILE A 45 2.24 -0.58 -4.22
CA ILE A 45 2.33 0.43 -5.26
C ILE A 45 1.18 1.40 -5.06
N SER A 46 1.52 2.65 -4.86
CA SER A 46 0.56 3.73 -4.65
C SER A 46 0.49 4.58 -5.91
N ASP A 47 -0.73 4.82 -6.39
CA ASP A 47 -0.97 5.67 -7.54
C ASP A 47 -1.87 6.82 -7.13
N TYR A 48 -1.58 8.00 -7.65
CA TYR A 48 -2.39 9.17 -7.40
C TYR A 48 -2.99 9.67 -8.69
N GLU A 49 -4.32 9.90 -8.69
CA GLU A 49 -5.02 10.43 -9.84
C GLU A 49 -5.36 11.89 -9.58
N PRO A 50 -4.61 12.83 -10.18
CA PRO A 50 -4.83 14.24 -9.89
C PRO A 50 -6.17 14.79 -10.41
N GLN A 51 -6.72 14.17 -11.46
CA GLN A 51 -7.99 14.60 -11.99
C GLN A 51 -9.14 14.28 -11.05
N LEU A 52 -9.03 13.16 -10.36
CA LEU A 52 -10.06 12.72 -9.43
C LEU A 52 -9.72 13.07 -7.99
N GLY A 53 -8.47 13.41 -7.72
CA GLY A 53 -8.02 13.69 -6.37
C GLY A 53 -8.02 12.47 -5.49
N THR A 54 -7.87 11.28 -6.08
CA THR A 54 -7.91 10.02 -5.34
C THR A 54 -6.57 9.32 -5.38
N GLN A 55 -6.30 8.55 -4.35
CA GLN A 55 -5.09 7.75 -4.23
C GLN A 55 -5.50 6.30 -4.10
N THR A 56 -4.84 5.42 -4.85
CA THR A 56 -5.10 3.99 -4.81
C THR A 56 -3.85 3.26 -4.37
N LEU A 57 -4.05 2.11 -3.74
CA LEU A 57 -2.94 1.30 -3.25
C LEU A 57 -3.14 -0.13 -3.69
N ARG A 58 -2.08 -0.75 -4.23
CA ARG A 58 -2.11 -2.13 -4.65
C ARG A 58 -1.04 -2.91 -3.93
N ALA A 59 -1.37 -4.13 -3.55
CA ALA A 59 -0.44 -5.04 -2.89
C ALA A 59 -0.12 -6.18 -3.85
N LEU A 60 1.16 -6.39 -4.11
CA LEU A 60 1.65 -7.40 -5.03
C LEU A 60 2.66 -8.28 -4.34
N ARG A 61 2.84 -9.48 -4.87
CA ARG A 61 3.89 -10.36 -4.40
C ARG A 61 5.24 -9.86 -4.90
N ASP A 62 6.20 -9.84 -4.00
CA ASP A 62 7.54 -9.39 -4.36
C ASP A 62 8.31 -10.46 -5.16
N ASP A 63 7.90 -11.70 -5.01
CA ASP A 63 8.61 -12.82 -5.65
C ASP A 63 8.06 -13.20 -7.02
N ASP A 64 7.12 -12.44 -7.54
CA ASP A 64 6.58 -12.67 -8.87
C ASP A 64 7.45 -12.06 -9.97
#